data_89cd70977af0124bbf45f89601ae4e41
#
_entry.id   89cd70977af0124bbf45f89601ae4e41
#
_cell.length_a   1.000
_cell.length_b   1.000
_cell.length_c   1.000
_cell.angle_alpha   90.00
_cell.angle_beta   90.00
_cell.angle_gamma   90.00
#
_symmetry.space_group_name_H-M   'P 1'
#
loop_
_entity.id
_entity.type
_entity.pdbx_description
1 polymer ?
#
loop_
_entity_poly.entity_id
_entity_poly.type
_entity_poly.pdbx_seq_one_letter_code
_entity_poly.pdbx_strand_id
1 'polypeptide(L)'
;MYKIMDGNEEIDEVLVSIMKSPKTFTTENIVEINCHGGIMTTKRVLELLLTNGCRLAEPGEFTKRAYLNGRIDLQEAEGIMDLINAKTDQQRKIAMNQINGTVSNMIKNIKKII
;
A
#
# COMPACT_ATOMS: atom_id res chain seq x y z
N MET A 1 15.88 10.62 7.53
CA MET A 1 15.21 11.03 6.28
C MET A 1 16.18 10.92 5.11
N TYR A 2 15.67 10.58 3.95
CA TYR A 2 16.46 10.37 2.75
C TYR A 2 16.02 11.33 1.65
N LYS A 3 16.95 11.67 0.77
CA LYS A 3 16.64 12.48 -0.40
C LYS A 3 16.45 11.61 -1.62
N ILE A 4 15.36 11.85 -2.35
CA ILE A 4 15.12 11.20 -3.64
C ILE A 4 15.72 12.08 -4.73
N MET A 5 16.63 11.52 -5.49
CA MET A 5 17.37 12.22 -6.53
C MET A 5 17.06 11.65 -7.91
N ASP A 6 16.86 12.54 -8.87
CA ASP A 6 16.85 12.21 -10.29
C ASP A 6 18.09 12.85 -10.93
N GLY A 7 19.16 12.06 -11.06
CA GLY A 7 20.45 12.60 -11.41
C GLY A 7 20.95 13.58 -10.34
N ASN A 8 21.11 14.83 -10.69
CA ASN A 8 21.52 15.89 -9.77
C ASN A 8 20.34 16.69 -9.18
N GLU A 9 19.13 16.41 -9.60
CA GLU A 9 17.93 17.11 -9.14
C GLU A 9 17.34 16.41 -7.92
N GLU A 10 17.15 17.16 -6.83
CA GLU A 10 16.43 16.68 -5.66
C GLU A 10 14.93 16.80 -5.90
N ILE A 11 14.23 15.65 -5.85
CA ILE A 11 12.78 15.61 -6.04
C ILE A 11 12.06 15.86 -4.73
N ASP A 12 12.47 15.15 -3.67
CA ASP A 12 11.83 15.25 -2.36
C ASP A 12 12.73 14.69 -1.28
N GLU A 13 12.45 15.07 -0.05
CA GLU A 13 13.00 14.47 1.15
C GLU A 13 11.95 13.52 1.72
N VAL A 14 12.31 12.25 1.90
CA VAL A 14 11.35 11.20 2.17
C VAL A 14 11.71 10.38 3.40
N LEU A 15 10.70 9.77 4.01
CA LEU A 15 10.86 8.75 5.02
C LEU A 15 10.73 7.38 4.34
N VAL A 16 11.73 6.52 4.52
CA VAL A 16 11.74 5.17 3.95
C VAL A 16 11.55 4.16 5.06
N SER A 17 10.53 3.32 4.92
CA SER A 17 10.26 2.21 5.83
C SER A 17 10.58 0.90 5.14
N ILE A 18 11.47 0.11 5.75
CA ILE A 18 11.86 -1.20 5.24
C ILE A 18 11.22 -2.25 6.13
N MET A 19 10.31 -3.03 5.57
CA MET A 19 9.57 -4.06 6.28
C MET A 19 9.97 -5.42 5.74
N LYS A 20 10.52 -6.26 6.61
CA LYS A 20 11.02 -7.57 6.22
C LYS A 20 10.00 -8.66 6.43
N SER A 21 9.96 -9.59 5.46
CA SER A 21 9.22 -10.84 5.57
C SER A 21 9.55 -11.59 6.88
N PRO A 22 8.58 -12.29 7.50
CA PRO A 22 7.19 -12.44 7.09
C PRO A 22 6.23 -11.41 7.70
N LYS A 23 6.70 -10.48 8.50
CA LYS A 23 5.88 -9.53 9.28
C LYS A 23 5.47 -8.31 8.44
N THR A 24 4.84 -8.56 7.31
CA THR A 24 4.34 -7.52 6.40
C THR A 24 2.94 -7.86 5.94
N PHE A 25 2.27 -6.92 5.28
CA PHE A 25 0.92 -7.16 4.79
C PHE A 25 0.84 -8.34 3.81
N THR A 26 1.80 -8.44 2.90
CA THR A 26 1.84 -9.53 1.91
C THR A 26 2.68 -10.72 2.36
N THR A 27 3.31 -10.67 3.53
CA THR A 27 4.35 -11.58 4.03
C THR A 27 5.68 -11.52 3.27
N GLU A 28 5.76 -10.73 2.22
CA GLU A 28 6.98 -10.49 1.46
C GLU A 28 7.71 -9.24 1.96
N ASN A 29 8.93 -9.02 1.52
CA ASN A 29 9.65 -7.79 1.84
C ASN A 29 8.96 -6.59 1.17
N ILE A 30 8.72 -5.53 1.94
CA ILE A 30 8.06 -4.32 1.46
C ILE A 30 8.91 -3.11 1.82
N VAL A 31 9.01 -2.17 0.90
CA VAL A 31 9.60 -0.85 1.14
C VAL A 31 8.52 0.21 0.87
N GLU A 32 8.36 1.12 1.81
CA GLU A 32 7.47 2.27 1.63
C GLU A 32 8.28 3.57 1.59
N ILE A 33 7.91 4.43 0.68
CA ILE A 33 8.49 5.76 0.54
C ILE A 33 7.39 6.78 0.82
N ASN A 34 7.56 7.53 1.91
CA ASN A 34 6.61 8.56 2.32
C ASN A 34 7.13 9.92 1.89
N CYS A 35 6.44 10.54 0.95
CA CYS A 35 6.82 11.81 0.36
C CYS A 35 6.29 12.99 1.19
N HIS A 36 7.03 14.09 1.26
CA HIS A 36 6.63 15.32 1.92
C HIS A 36 5.98 16.32 0.96
N GLY A 37 6.36 16.26 -0.32
CA GLY A 37 5.73 17.08 -1.35
C GLY A 37 4.30 16.63 -1.63
N GLY A 38 3.56 17.43 -2.36
CA GLY A 38 2.17 17.11 -2.72
C GLY A 38 2.04 15.99 -3.75
N ILE A 39 0.84 15.87 -4.30
CA ILE A 39 0.50 14.81 -5.26
C ILE A 39 1.43 14.78 -6.47
N MET A 40 1.86 15.94 -6.96
CA MET A 40 2.77 16.03 -8.11
C MET A 40 4.15 15.44 -7.80
N THR A 41 4.66 15.69 -6.60
CA THR A 41 5.93 15.12 -6.15
C THR A 41 5.84 13.62 -5.99
N THR A 42 4.76 13.12 -5.40
CA THR A 42 4.51 11.68 -5.25
C THR A 42 4.45 10.99 -6.61
N LYS A 43 3.76 11.59 -7.57
CA LYS A 43 3.68 11.08 -8.94
C LYS A 43 5.05 11.03 -9.60
N ARG A 44 5.87 12.04 -9.39
CA ARG A 44 7.22 12.11 -9.93
C ARG A 44 8.13 11.03 -9.35
N VAL A 45 8.02 10.76 -8.05
CA VAL A 45 8.74 9.65 -7.39
C VAL A 45 8.31 8.31 -7.98
N LEU A 46 7.02 8.11 -8.18
CA LEU A 46 6.51 6.90 -8.82
C LEU A 46 7.07 6.71 -10.23
N GLU A 47 7.06 7.76 -11.04
CA GLU A 47 7.64 7.72 -12.39
C GLU A 47 9.13 7.36 -12.37
N LEU A 48 9.87 7.92 -11.42
CA LEU A 48 11.28 7.60 -11.24
C LEU A 48 11.50 6.11 -10.92
N LEU A 49 10.69 5.55 -10.03
CA LEU A 49 10.76 4.12 -9.70
C LEU A 49 10.45 3.25 -10.91
N LEU A 50 9.45 3.59 -11.70
CA LEU A 50 9.11 2.87 -12.92
C LEU A 50 10.24 2.91 -13.95
N THR A 51 10.90 4.06 -14.08
CA THR A 51 12.07 4.21 -14.96
C THR A 51 13.23 3.34 -14.52
N ASN A 52 13.37 3.07 -13.23
CA ASN A 52 14.46 2.30 -12.65
C ASN A 52 14.14 0.81 -12.44
N GLY A 53 13.14 0.27 -13.14
CA GLY A 53 12.88 -1.15 -13.19
C GLY A 53 11.72 -1.66 -12.34
N CYS A 54 11.05 -0.80 -11.59
CA CYS A 54 9.81 -1.17 -10.92
C CYS A 54 8.66 -1.23 -11.92
N ARG A 55 7.67 -2.04 -11.66
CA ARG A 55 6.43 -2.03 -12.43
C ARG A 55 5.28 -1.52 -11.59
N LEU A 56 4.29 -0.95 -12.23
CA LEU A 56 3.07 -0.54 -11.56
C LEU A 56 2.31 -1.78 -11.07
N ALA A 57 1.87 -1.76 -9.83
CA ALA A 57 1.06 -2.83 -9.29
C ALA A 57 -0.31 -2.87 -9.97
N GLU A 58 -0.84 -4.07 -10.16
CA GLU A 58 -2.20 -4.25 -10.64
C GLU A 58 -3.20 -3.88 -9.53
N PRO A 59 -4.43 -3.46 -9.88
CA PRO A 59 -5.46 -3.21 -8.87
C PRO A 59 -5.66 -4.44 -7.97
N GLY A 60 -5.55 -4.23 -6.64
CA GLY A 60 -5.72 -5.32 -5.67
C GLY A 60 -4.56 -6.28 -5.55
N GLU A 61 -3.42 -5.99 -6.16
CA GLU A 61 -2.28 -6.91 -6.15
C GLU A 61 -1.76 -7.21 -4.74
N PHE A 62 -1.68 -6.22 -3.86
CA PHE A 62 -1.21 -6.43 -2.48
C PHE A 62 -2.15 -7.38 -1.72
N THR A 63 -3.44 -7.20 -1.86
CA THR A 63 -4.45 -8.07 -1.26
C THR A 63 -4.38 -9.49 -1.81
N LYS A 64 -4.21 -9.62 -3.13
CA LYS A 64 -4.03 -10.91 -3.79
C LYS A 64 -2.79 -11.64 -3.26
N ARG A 65 -1.68 -10.95 -3.13
CA ARG A 65 -0.45 -11.55 -2.59
C ARG A 65 -0.62 -11.99 -1.14
N ALA A 66 -1.28 -11.18 -0.31
CA ALA A 66 -1.57 -11.54 1.07
C ALA A 66 -2.43 -12.82 1.15
N TYR A 67 -3.44 -12.93 0.31
CA TYR A 67 -4.28 -14.12 0.22
C TYR A 67 -3.49 -15.35 -0.26
N LEU A 68 -2.74 -15.23 -1.34
CA LEU A 68 -1.95 -16.34 -1.88
C LEU A 68 -0.88 -16.83 -0.92
N ASN A 69 -0.34 -15.95 -0.10
CA ASN A 69 0.66 -16.28 0.90
C ASN A 69 0.06 -16.73 2.24
N GLY A 70 -1.27 -16.87 2.32
CA GLY A 70 -1.95 -17.43 3.47
C GLY A 70 -2.13 -16.49 4.65
N ARG A 71 -1.86 -15.19 4.49
CA ARG A 71 -2.02 -14.21 5.57
C ARG A 71 -3.47 -13.86 5.85
N ILE A 72 -4.29 -13.82 4.83
CA ILE A 72 -5.73 -13.56 4.95
C ILE A 72 -6.52 -14.64 4.23
N ASP A 73 -7.75 -14.87 4.66
CA ASP A 73 -8.64 -15.82 4.00
C ASP A 73 -9.37 -15.18 2.82
N LEU A 74 -10.11 -15.97 2.06
CA LEU A 74 -10.83 -15.50 0.88
C LEU A 74 -11.89 -14.46 1.24
N GLN A 75 -12.62 -14.66 2.34
CA GLN A 75 -13.65 -13.73 2.76
C GLN A 75 -13.05 -12.36 3.12
N GLU A 76 -11.93 -12.35 3.84
CA GLU A 76 -11.21 -11.14 4.17
C GLU A 76 -10.70 -10.44 2.91
N ALA A 77 -10.14 -11.20 1.98
CA ALA A 77 -9.66 -10.66 0.70
C ALA A 77 -10.80 -10.04 -0.10
N GLU A 78 -11.93 -10.71 -0.19
CA GLU A 78 -13.12 -10.17 -0.87
C GLU A 78 -13.64 -8.90 -0.21
N GLY A 79 -13.67 -8.86 1.12
CA GLY A 79 -14.07 -7.67 1.87
C GLY A 79 -13.16 -6.48 1.60
N ILE A 80 -11.85 -6.69 1.58
CA ILE A 80 -10.87 -5.64 1.26
C ILE A 80 -11.07 -5.15 -0.17
N MET A 81 -11.25 -6.06 -1.13
CA MET A 81 -11.48 -5.70 -2.53
C MET A 81 -12.78 -4.92 -2.71
N ASP A 82 -13.84 -5.31 -2.02
CA ASP A 82 -15.10 -4.56 -2.03
C ASP A 82 -14.93 -3.15 -1.49
N LEU A 83 -14.15 -2.98 -0.42
CA LEU A 83 -13.83 -1.68 0.15
C LEU A 83 -13.04 -0.81 -0.85
N ILE A 84 -12.03 -1.38 -1.50
CA ILE A 84 -11.20 -0.69 -2.49
C ILE A 84 -12.04 -0.26 -3.69
N ASN A 85 -12.95 -1.11 -4.14
CA ASN A 85 -13.81 -0.87 -5.30
C ASN A 85 -15.08 -0.10 -4.98
N ALA A 86 -15.34 0.22 -3.71
CA ALA A 86 -16.53 0.97 -3.32
C ALA A 86 -16.49 2.38 -3.91
N LYS A 87 -17.56 2.73 -4.66
CA LYS A 87 -17.65 4.02 -5.36
C LYS A 87 -18.44 5.07 -4.56
N THR A 88 -19.20 4.64 -3.55
CA THR A 88 -20.04 5.50 -2.72
C THR A 88 -19.77 5.25 -1.25
N ASP A 89 -20.06 6.25 -0.40
CA ASP A 89 -19.92 6.08 1.05
C ASP A 89 -20.80 4.96 1.59
N GLN A 90 -21.98 4.76 1.01
CA GLN A 90 -22.87 3.68 1.40
C GLN A 90 -22.26 2.31 1.10
N GLN A 91 -21.69 2.13 -0.07
CA GLN A 91 -20.99 0.90 -0.44
C GLN A 91 -19.80 0.65 0.47
N ARG A 92 -19.04 1.68 0.82
CA ARG A 92 -17.91 1.59 1.76
C ARG A 92 -18.38 1.14 3.14
N LYS A 93 -19.49 1.65 3.64
CA LYS A 93 -20.05 1.25 4.92
C LYS A 93 -20.44 -0.23 4.92
N ILE A 94 -21.06 -0.71 3.85
CA ILE A 94 -21.41 -2.11 3.70
C ILE A 94 -20.15 -2.98 3.67
N ALA A 95 -19.15 -2.58 2.92
CA ALA A 95 -17.88 -3.30 2.84
C ALA A 95 -17.18 -3.38 4.20
N MET A 96 -17.18 -2.30 4.99
CA MET A 96 -16.62 -2.29 6.33
C MET A 96 -17.33 -3.27 7.28
N ASN A 97 -18.62 -3.47 7.11
CA ASN A 97 -19.37 -4.45 7.90
C ASN A 97 -19.05 -5.90 7.50
N GLN A 98 -18.67 -6.15 6.26
CA GLN A 98 -18.21 -7.45 5.79
C GLN A 98 -16.81 -7.80 6.32
N ILE A 99 -15.96 -6.80 6.48
CA ILE A 99 -14.62 -6.96 7.03
C ILE A 99 -14.74 -6.99 8.55
N ASN A 100 -14.51 -8.13 9.17
CA ASN A 100 -14.56 -8.24 10.63
C ASN A 100 -13.46 -7.38 11.29
N GLY A 101 -13.49 -7.26 12.62
CA GLY A 101 -12.57 -6.41 13.38
C GLY A 101 -11.09 -6.71 13.13
N THR A 102 -10.74 -7.93 12.76
CA THR A 102 -9.37 -8.34 12.48
C THR A 102 -8.78 -7.57 11.30
N VAL A 103 -9.51 -7.50 10.19
CA VAL A 103 -9.04 -6.79 8.99
C VAL A 103 -8.99 -5.30 9.25
N SER A 104 -9.97 -4.73 9.92
CA SER A 104 -9.96 -3.32 10.31
C SER A 104 -8.73 -2.98 11.16
N ASN A 105 -8.36 -3.85 12.07
CA ASN A 105 -7.16 -3.67 12.90
C ASN A 105 -5.88 -3.76 12.08
N MET A 106 -5.81 -4.63 11.10
CA MET A 106 -4.67 -4.71 10.18
C MET A 106 -4.47 -3.42 9.41
N ILE A 107 -5.54 -2.85 8.87
CA ILE A 107 -5.47 -1.57 8.14
C ILE A 107 -5.02 -0.44 9.06
N LYS A 108 -5.52 -0.38 10.29
CA LYS A 108 -5.07 0.62 11.29
C LYS A 108 -3.59 0.45 11.61
N ASN A 109 -3.10 -0.76 11.75
CA ASN A 109 -1.69 -1.02 12.02
C ASN A 109 -0.80 -0.59 10.87
N ILE A 110 -1.22 -0.82 9.63
CA ILE A 110 -0.52 -0.35 8.42
C ILE A 110 -0.45 1.18 8.43
N LYS A 111 -1.54 1.87 8.74
CA LYS A 111 -1.56 3.33 8.84
C LYS A 111 -0.65 3.89 9.92
N LYS A 112 -0.44 3.17 11.01
CA LYS A 112 0.48 3.58 12.07
C LYS A 112 1.95 3.46 11.68
N ILE A 113 2.26 2.56 10.77
CA ILE A 113 3.62 2.37 10.26
C ILE A 113 3.97 3.46 9.24
N ILE A 114 2.99 3.97 8.56
CA ILE A 114 3.10 5.06 7.61
C ILE A 114 2.95 6.40 8.35
#